data_7bea5660f2b0905edf20f5af65cbb94d
#
_entry.id   7bea5660f2b0905edf20f5af65cbb94d
#
_cell.length_a   1.000
_cell.length_b   1.000
_cell.length_c   1.000
_cell.angle_alpha   90.00
_cell.angle_beta   90.00
_cell.angle_gamma   90.00
#
_symmetry.space_group_name_H-M   'P 1'
#
loop_
_entity.id
_entity.type
_entity.pdbx_description
1 polymer ?
#
loop_
_entity_poly.entity_id
_entity_poly.type
_entity_poly.pdbx_seq_one_letter_code
_entity_poly.pdbx_strand_id
1 'polypeptide(L)'
;MLFRQHQILKYLNMKSVDKLFIKQIPSIYNSNFNGELDYLSFMTGCNIYRRDIISLIDMQNSFKISKDRIQGYKRGLKNNLEIREVDCFDEFWNYILIPTLSKRHSVKPVHNLDEINQLGSNFKNNIKQFNVYHKNQIVAGATIFQTKNVAHVQYIGSTPEKNTLGSLDFLFHKLIKEIYVNHRYFDFGNSHENGGMQINQGLNYWKEGFGARSLTHDFYEIETSNFKKLDSILT
;
A
#
# COMPACT_ATOMS: atom_id res chain seq x y z
N MET A 1 8.00 25.48 -0.39
CA MET A 1 8.45 24.18 0.16
C MET A 1 9.98 24.06 0.17
N LEU A 2 10.71 24.47 -0.86
CA LEU A 2 12.19 24.48 -0.95
C LEU A 2 12.86 25.08 0.27
N PHE A 3 12.42 26.29 0.69
CA PHE A 3 12.94 26.95 1.87
C PHE A 3 12.82 26.12 3.16
N ARG A 4 11.70 25.40 3.35
CA ARG A 4 11.49 24.58 4.54
C ARG A 4 12.47 23.39 4.59
N GLN A 5 12.75 22.76 3.48
CA GLN A 5 13.68 21.61 3.44
C GLN A 5 15.13 22.05 3.67
N HIS A 6 15.52 23.21 3.12
CA HIS A 6 16.81 23.83 3.45
C HIS A 6 16.95 24.02 4.97
N GLN A 7 15.93 24.62 5.61
CA GLN A 7 15.96 24.84 7.06
C GLN A 7 16.00 23.52 7.85
N ILE A 8 15.29 22.48 7.41
CA ILE A 8 15.32 21.16 8.07
C ILE A 8 16.74 20.58 7.98
N LEU A 9 17.35 20.53 6.81
CA LEU A 9 18.71 19.99 6.63
C LEU A 9 19.73 20.79 7.45
N LYS A 10 19.65 22.12 7.43
CA LYS A 10 20.50 23.01 8.23
C LYS A 10 20.36 22.74 9.72
N TYR A 11 19.11 22.64 10.23
CA TYR A 11 18.85 22.35 11.62
C TYR A 11 19.41 20.98 12.04
N LEU A 12 19.18 19.94 11.25
CA LEU A 12 19.70 18.61 11.52
C LEU A 12 21.24 18.60 11.55
N ASN A 13 21.86 19.28 10.61
CA ASN A 13 23.33 19.40 10.58
C ASN A 13 23.88 20.11 11.82
N MET A 14 23.23 21.19 12.27
CA MET A 14 23.58 21.89 13.53
C MET A 14 23.42 21.01 14.77
N LYS A 15 22.55 19.98 14.69
CA LYS A 15 22.36 18.98 15.74
C LYS A 15 23.27 17.77 15.62
N SER A 16 24.29 17.83 14.74
CA SER A 16 25.23 16.72 14.46
C SER A 16 24.53 15.46 13.98
N VAL A 17 23.43 15.61 13.26
CA VAL A 17 22.79 14.52 12.52
C VAL A 17 23.40 14.52 11.12
N ASP A 18 24.11 13.48 10.74
CA ASP A 18 24.85 13.43 9.47
C ASP A 18 23.94 13.18 8.27
N LYS A 19 22.94 12.31 8.41
CA LYS A 19 22.11 11.83 7.31
C LYS A 19 20.63 11.95 7.61
N LEU A 20 19.86 12.29 6.59
CA LEU A 20 18.40 12.26 6.57
C LEU A 20 17.93 11.18 5.59
N PHE A 21 17.10 10.25 6.08
CA PHE A 21 16.46 9.23 5.26
C PHE A 21 15.00 9.63 5.01
N ILE A 22 14.60 9.65 3.75
CA ILE A 22 13.24 10.02 3.33
C ILE A 22 12.62 8.87 2.56
N LYS A 23 11.51 8.35 3.06
CA LYS A 23 10.60 7.51 2.29
C LYS A 23 9.62 8.45 1.56
N GLN A 24 9.81 8.65 0.27
CA GLN A 24 8.97 9.55 -0.50
C GLN A 24 7.57 8.97 -0.66
N ILE A 25 6.55 9.76 -0.33
CA ILE A 25 5.17 9.35 -0.59
C ILE A 25 4.96 9.37 -2.12
N PRO A 26 4.46 8.27 -2.72
CA PRO A 26 4.20 8.23 -4.16
C PRO A 26 3.25 9.34 -4.61
N SER A 27 3.50 9.88 -5.80
CA SER A 27 2.77 11.06 -6.34
C SER A 27 1.25 10.88 -6.45
N ILE A 28 0.76 9.63 -6.53
CA ILE A 28 -0.67 9.30 -6.56
C ILE A 28 -1.42 9.74 -5.30
N TYR A 29 -0.71 9.91 -4.17
CA TYR A 29 -1.29 10.37 -2.90
C TYR A 29 -1.34 11.88 -2.77
N ASN A 30 -0.69 12.61 -3.66
CA ASN A 30 -0.66 14.07 -3.63
C ASN A 30 -2.02 14.63 -4.11
N SER A 31 -2.49 15.66 -3.41
CA SER A 31 -3.68 16.42 -3.83
C SER A 31 -3.38 17.37 -5.00
N ASN A 32 -2.13 17.82 -5.11
CA ASN A 32 -1.64 18.73 -6.15
C ASN A 32 -0.29 18.22 -6.67
N PHE A 33 0.17 18.77 -7.78
CA PHE A 33 1.53 18.52 -8.26
C PHE A 33 2.56 18.89 -7.19
N ASN A 34 3.53 18.03 -6.98
CA ASN A 34 4.58 18.18 -5.98
C ASN A 34 5.87 17.51 -6.48
N GLY A 35 6.66 18.24 -7.25
CA GLY A 35 7.98 17.81 -7.74
C GLY A 35 9.14 18.43 -6.97
N GLU A 36 8.88 19.22 -5.90
CA GLU A 36 9.93 19.95 -5.20
C GLU A 36 10.92 19.01 -4.50
N LEU A 37 10.45 17.86 -3.97
CA LEU A 37 11.34 16.90 -3.33
C LEU A 37 12.30 16.26 -4.37
N ASP A 38 11.81 15.93 -5.56
CA ASP A 38 12.62 15.36 -6.63
C ASP A 38 13.70 16.37 -7.08
N TYR A 39 13.30 17.63 -7.26
CA TYR A 39 14.23 18.72 -7.58
C TYR A 39 15.30 18.92 -6.51
N LEU A 40 14.88 18.98 -5.24
CA LEU A 40 15.81 19.14 -4.11
C LEU A 40 16.73 17.95 -3.94
N SER A 41 16.22 16.75 -4.16
CA SER A 41 17.03 15.54 -4.13
C SER A 41 18.13 15.60 -5.18
N PHE A 42 17.80 16.06 -6.37
CA PHE A 42 18.79 16.31 -7.43
C PHE A 42 19.82 17.37 -7.01
N MET A 43 19.38 18.54 -6.54
CA MET A 43 20.24 19.65 -6.18
C MET A 43 21.14 19.36 -4.98
N THR A 44 20.66 18.60 -4.00
CA THR A 44 21.47 18.17 -2.84
C THR A 44 22.42 17.03 -3.17
N GLY A 45 22.28 16.40 -4.35
CA GLY A 45 23.05 15.20 -4.71
C GLY A 45 22.75 14.04 -3.79
N CYS A 46 21.45 13.83 -3.49
CA CYS A 46 21.03 12.71 -2.67
C CYS A 46 21.22 11.37 -3.40
N ASN A 47 21.32 10.30 -2.63
CA ASN A 47 21.34 8.93 -3.14
C ASN A 47 19.97 8.30 -3.02
N ILE A 48 19.52 7.59 -4.06
CA ILE A 48 18.42 6.64 -3.92
C ILE A 48 19.03 5.37 -3.35
N TYR A 49 18.83 5.11 -2.05
CA TYR A 49 19.40 3.93 -1.41
C TYR A 49 18.48 2.69 -1.49
N ARG A 50 17.20 2.92 -1.84
CA ARG A 50 16.19 1.88 -2.09
C ARG A 50 15.12 2.39 -3.04
N ARG A 51 14.69 1.51 -3.95
CA ARG A 51 13.54 1.75 -4.84
C ARG A 51 12.66 0.52 -4.85
N ASP A 52 11.41 0.69 -4.43
CA ASP A 52 10.38 -0.34 -4.51
C ASP A 52 9.52 -0.13 -5.77
N ILE A 53 8.78 -1.16 -6.15
CA ILE A 53 7.72 -1.09 -7.15
C ILE A 53 6.41 -1.34 -6.41
N ILE A 54 5.46 -0.40 -6.51
CA ILE A 54 4.08 -0.59 -6.08
C ILE A 54 3.21 -0.94 -7.29
N SER A 55 2.16 -1.71 -7.07
CA SER A 55 1.22 -2.13 -8.11
C SER A 55 -0.10 -1.39 -7.93
N LEU A 56 -0.53 -0.62 -8.92
CA LEU A 56 -1.76 0.16 -8.83
C LEU A 56 -2.57 0.12 -10.12
N ILE A 57 -3.86 0.37 -10.00
CA ILE A 57 -4.77 0.60 -11.12
C ILE A 57 -5.11 2.08 -11.15
N ASP A 58 -4.90 2.75 -12.30
CA ASP A 58 -5.51 4.05 -12.56
C ASP A 58 -6.94 3.81 -13.07
N MET A 59 -7.91 4.08 -12.20
CA MET A 59 -9.32 3.77 -12.45
C MET A 59 -9.97 4.68 -13.51
N GLN A 60 -9.31 5.80 -13.85
CA GLN A 60 -9.76 6.70 -14.92
C GLN A 60 -9.38 6.17 -16.31
N ASN A 61 -8.40 5.27 -16.37
CA ASN A 61 -7.98 4.64 -17.62
C ASN A 61 -8.64 3.26 -17.79
N SER A 62 -8.79 2.84 -19.04
CA SER A 62 -9.27 1.48 -19.31
C SER A 62 -8.26 0.45 -18.83
N PHE A 63 -8.72 -0.54 -18.07
CA PHE A 63 -7.92 -1.67 -17.64
C PHE A 63 -8.69 -2.98 -17.80
N LYS A 64 -7.96 -4.06 -17.96
CA LYS A 64 -8.52 -5.39 -18.19
C LYS A 64 -8.16 -6.33 -17.05
N ILE A 65 -9.17 -6.94 -16.46
CA ILE A 65 -9.01 -8.05 -15.52
C ILE A 65 -8.78 -9.34 -16.32
N SER A 66 -7.77 -10.11 -15.95
CA SER A 66 -7.40 -11.35 -16.63
C SER A 66 -8.48 -12.42 -16.47
N LYS A 67 -8.47 -13.40 -17.39
CA LYS A 67 -9.41 -14.54 -17.34
C LYS A 67 -9.31 -15.31 -16.03
N ASP A 68 -8.10 -15.46 -15.48
CA ASP A 68 -7.87 -16.18 -14.21
C ASP A 68 -8.55 -15.49 -13.04
N ARG A 69 -8.44 -14.15 -12.95
CA ARG A 69 -9.09 -13.37 -11.87
C ARG A 69 -10.61 -13.41 -12.01
N ILE A 70 -11.11 -13.34 -13.24
CA ILE A 70 -12.56 -13.51 -13.52
C ILE A 70 -13.04 -14.91 -13.14
N GLN A 71 -12.28 -15.96 -13.44
CA GLN A 71 -12.64 -17.32 -13.01
C GLN A 71 -12.62 -17.46 -11.49
N GLY A 72 -11.64 -16.84 -10.81
CA GLY A 72 -11.61 -16.79 -9.35
C GLY A 72 -12.84 -16.10 -8.77
N TYR A 73 -13.22 -14.95 -9.32
CA TYR A 73 -14.46 -14.25 -8.95
C TYR A 73 -15.71 -15.13 -9.13
N LYS A 74 -15.81 -15.82 -10.27
CA LYS A 74 -16.95 -16.74 -10.54
C LYS A 74 -16.96 -17.92 -9.56
N ARG A 75 -15.80 -18.43 -9.12
CA ARG A 75 -15.74 -19.45 -8.07
C ARG A 75 -16.29 -18.91 -6.75
N GLY A 76 -15.96 -17.67 -6.39
CA GLY A 76 -16.51 -17.02 -5.20
C GLY A 76 -18.01 -16.92 -5.25
N LEU A 77 -18.58 -16.51 -6.37
CA LEU A 77 -20.04 -16.51 -6.57
C LEU A 77 -20.66 -17.90 -6.41
N LYS A 78 -20.07 -18.93 -7.05
CA LYS A 78 -20.55 -20.31 -6.97
C LYS A 78 -20.50 -20.89 -5.55
N ASN A 79 -19.53 -20.46 -4.74
CA ASN A 79 -19.38 -20.87 -3.35
C ASN A 79 -20.23 -20.01 -2.39
N ASN A 80 -21.08 -19.10 -2.91
CA ASN A 80 -21.92 -18.21 -2.10
C ASN A 80 -21.10 -17.42 -1.06
N LEU A 81 -19.95 -16.86 -1.49
CA LEU A 81 -19.14 -16.01 -0.63
C LEU A 81 -19.86 -14.68 -0.38
N GLU A 82 -19.77 -14.19 0.85
CA GLU A 82 -20.32 -12.89 1.26
C GLU A 82 -19.19 -11.97 1.68
N ILE A 83 -19.28 -10.69 1.28
CA ILE A 83 -18.37 -9.64 1.78
C ILE A 83 -19.15 -8.78 2.76
N ARG A 84 -18.54 -8.50 3.91
CA ARG A 84 -19.06 -7.58 4.91
C ARG A 84 -18.01 -6.53 5.22
N GLU A 85 -18.38 -5.24 5.12
CA GLU A 85 -17.62 -4.15 5.73
C GLU A 85 -17.92 -4.19 7.23
N VAL A 86 -16.88 -4.18 8.05
CA VAL A 86 -16.99 -4.29 9.51
C VAL A 86 -16.12 -3.23 10.19
N ASP A 87 -16.56 -2.77 11.37
CA ASP A 87 -15.84 -1.76 12.16
C ASP A 87 -14.80 -2.39 13.13
N CYS A 88 -14.77 -3.73 13.22
CA CYS A 88 -13.90 -4.47 14.12
C CYS A 88 -12.86 -5.26 13.33
N PHE A 89 -11.58 -5.17 13.74
CA PHE A 89 -10.47 -5.83 13.07
C PHE A 89 -10.13 -7.20 13.67
N ASP A 90 -10.68 -7.53 14.86
CA ASP A 90 -10.31 -8.68 15.69
C ASP A 90 -10.40 -10.00 14.94
N GLU A 91 -11.52 -10.23 14.25
CA GLU A 91 -11.75 -11.49 13.54
C GLU A 91 -10.74 -11.71 12.42
N PHE A 92 -10.48 -10.67 11.60
CA PHE A 92 -9.50 -10.75 10.54
C PHE A 92 -8.08 -10.89 11.07
N TRP A 93 -7.70 -10.12 12.12
CA TRP A 93 -6.36 -10.19 12.73
C TRP A 93 -6.09 -11.57 13.32
N ASN A 94 -6.98 -12.06 14.16
CA ASN A 94 -6.75 -13.29 14.93
C ASN A 94 -6.86 -14.56 14.09
N TYR A 95 -7.79 -14.63 13.15
CA TYR A 95 -8.06 -15.87 12.41
C TYR A 95 -7.41 -15.91 11.03
N ILE A 96 -7.08 -14.77 10.43
CA ILE A 96 -6.54 -14.71 9.07
C ILE A 96 -5.15 -14.10 9.03
N LEU A 97 -4.97 -12.83 9.46
CA LEU A 97 -3.74 -12.08 9.19
C LEU A 97 -2.54 -12.62 9.98
N ILE A 98 -2.66 -12.67 11.31
CA ILE A 98 -1.57 -13.13 12.19
C ILE A 98 -1.15 -14.57 11.86
N PRO A 99 -2.09 -15.55 11.72
CA PRO A 99 -1.73 -16.91 11.35
C PRO A 99 -1.05 -17.00 9.97
N THR A 100 -1.50 -16.20 9.00
CA THR A 100 -0.93 -16.18 7.65
C THR A 100 0.50 -15.65 7.65
N LEU A 101 0.74 -14.52 8.30
CA LEU A 101 2.06 -13.89 8.39
C LEU A 101 3.06 -14.75 9.17
N SER A 102 2.64 -15.31 10.30
CA SER A 102 3.48 -16.19 11.12
C SER A 102 3.93 -17.44 10.35
N LYS A 103 2.97 -18.12 9.66
CA LYS A 103 3.27 -19.37 8.92
C LYS A 103 4.11 -19.16 7.66
N ARG A 104 3.93 -18.04 6.94
CA ARG A 104 4.54 -17.83 5.63
C ARG A 104 5.82 -17.00 5.66
N HIS A 105 5.92 -16.07 6.58
CA HIS A 105 6.96 -15.06 6.56
C HIS A 105 7.71 -14.93 7.88
N SER A 106 7.28 -15.62 8.94
CA SER A 106 7.83 -15.49 10.30
C SER A 106 7.89 -14.04 10.78
N VAL A 107 6.92 -13.22 10.33
CA VAL A 107 6.79 -11.79 10.66
C VAL A 107 5.45 -11.50 11.32
N LYS A 108 5.40 -10.37 12.02
CA LYS A 108 4.17 -9.82 12.60
C LYS A 108 3.65 -8.69 11.71
N PRO A 109 2.34 -8.37 11.74
CA PRO A 109 1.84 -7.14 11.12
C PRO A 109 2.52 -5.92 11.72
N VAL A 110 2.65 -4.85 10.93
CA VAL A 110 3.27 -3.57 11.37
C VAL A 110 2.50 -2.98 12.55
N HIS A 111 1.15 -3.06 12.52
CA HIS A 111 0.29 -2.66 13.63
C HIS A 111 -0.17 -3.91 14.38
N ASN A 112 -0.09 -3.90 15.70
CA ASN A 112 -0.78 -4.89 16.52
C ASN A 112 -2.29 -4.62 16.52
N LEU A 113 -3.07 -5.48 17.19
CA LEU A 113 -4.53 -5.40 17.18
C LEU A 113 -5.04 -4.11 17.87
N ASP A 114 -4.43 -3.71 18.99
CA ASP A 114 -4.84 -2.51 19.72
C ASP A 114 -4.54 -1.25 18.90
N GLU A 115 -3.38 -1.21 18.25
CA GLU A 115 -2.98 -0.09 17.38
C GLU A 115 -3.93 0.06 16.18
N ILE A 116 -4.30 -1.03 15.51
CA ILE A 116 -5.22 -0.93 14.36
C ILE A 116 -6.64 -0.58 14.79
N ASN A 117 -7.11 -1.09 15.93
CA ASN A 117 -8.41 -0.73 16.50
C ASN A 117 -8.43 0.77 16.87
N GLN A 118 -7.36 1.28 17.47
CA GLN A 118 -7.23 2.72 17.76
C GLN A 118 -7.20 3.57 16.49
N LEU A 119 -6.41 3.16 15.49
CA LEU A 119 -6.36 3.85 14.19
C LEU A 119 -7.73 3.83 13.50
N GLY A 120 -8.40 2.68 13.45
CA GLY A 120 -9.74 2.54 12.88
C GLY A 120 -10.76 3.43 13.57
N SER A 121 -10.71 3.54 14.90
CA SER A 121 -11.61 4.41 15.66
C SER A 121 -11.34 5.91 15.41
N ASN A 122 -10.06 6.29 15.27
CA ASN A 122 -9.65 7.67 15.02
C ASN A 122 -9.93 8.11 13.57
N PHE A 123 -9.88 7.18 12.62
CA PHE A 123 -9.99 7.43 11.18
C PHE A 123 -11.06 6.58 10.52
N LYS A 124 -12.27 6.52 11.13
CA LYS A 124 -13.40 5.68 10.68
C LYS A 124 -13.75 5.80 9.20
N ASN A 125 -13.59 7.01 8.63
CA ASN A 125 -13.88 7.24 7.21
C ASN A 125 -12.71 6.84 6.31
N ASN A 126 -11.52 6.63 6.85
CA ASN A 126 -10.31 6.40 6.07
C ASN A 126 -9.77 4.98 6.19
N ILE A 127 -10.11 4.25 7.25
CA ILE A 127 -9.66 2.88 7.48
C ILE A 127 -10.86 1.97 7.50
N LYS A 128 -10.90 1.05 6.52
CA LYS A 128 -12.03 0.15 6.29
C LYS A 128 -11.57 -1.30 6.35
N GLN A 129 -12.35 -2.15 7.02
CA GLN A 129 -12.12 -3.59 7.05
C GLN A 129 -13.20 -4.31 6.24
N PHE A 130 -12.76 -5.15 5.32
CA PHE A 130 -13.64 -6.03 4.54
C PHE A 130 -13.31 -7.49 4.83
N ASN A 131 -14.30 -8.22 5.32
CA ASN A 131 -14.19 -9.64 5.59
C ASN A 131 -15.00 -10.44 4.56
N VAL A 132 -14.45 -11.57 4.14
CA VAL A 132 -15.12 -12.52 3.26
C VAL A 132 -15.53 -13.74 4.07
N TYR A 133 -16.79 -14.12 3.98
CA TYR A 133 -17.36 -15.26 4.70
C TYR A 133 -17.79 -16.37 3.74
N HIS A 134 -17.56 -17.61 4.16
CA HIS A 134 -18.12 -18.81 3.59
C HIS A 134 -18.81 -19.60 4.70
N LYS A 135 -20.13 -19.82 4.58
CA LYS A 135 -20.92 -20.52 5.61
C LYS A 135 -20.74 -19.91 7.00
N ASN A 136 -20.79 -18.57 7.08
CA ASN A 136 -20.57 -17.79 8.30
C ASN A 136 -19.17 -17.88 8.94
N GLN A 137 -18.19 -18.48 8.27
CA GLN A 137 -16.80 -18.50 8.73
C GLN A 137 -15.96 -17.54 7.88
N ILE A 138 -15.09 -16.75 8.50
CA ILE A 138 -14.17 -15.88 7.79
C ILE A 138 -13.15 -16.70 7.01
N VAL A 139 -13.00 -16.39 5.71
CA VAL A 139 -12.08 -17.11 4.82
C VAL A 139 -11.06 -16.19 4.15
N ALA A 140 -11.29 -14.89 4.15
CA ALA A 140 -10.36 -13.88 3.66
C ALA A 140 -10.74 -12.50 4.18
N GLY A 141 -9.85 -11.54 4.01
CA GLY A 141 -10.14 -10.13 4.29
C GLY A 141 -9.07 -9.20 3.75
N ALA A 142 -9.40 -7.92 3.77
CA ALA A 142 -8.47 -6.84 3.46
C ALA A 142 -8.80 -5.61 4.29
N THR A 143 -7.73 -4.95 4.78
CA THR A 143 -7.82 -3.63 5.40
C THR A 143 -7.41 -2.59 4.37
N ILE A 144 -8.27 -1.63 4.12
CA ILE A 144 -8.05 -0.57 3.14
C ILE A 144 -7.86 0.76 3.86
N PHE A 145 -6.74 1.43 3.55
CA PHE A 145 -6.51 2.81 3.96
C PHE A 145 -6.88 3.71 2.78
N GLN A 146 -7.91 4.52 2.93
CA GLN A 146 -8.39 5.35 1.82
C GLN A 146 -8.14 6.84 2.05
N THR A 147 -7.78 7.51 0.98
CA THR A 147 -7.78 8.97 0.87
C THR A 147 -8.85 9.40 -0.14
N LYS A 148 -8.95 10.69 -0.44
CA LYS A 148 -9.85 11.17 -1.48
C LYS A 148 -9.62 10.50 -2.84
N ASN A 149 -8.36 10.20 -3.18
CA ASN A 149 -7.97 9.74 -4.52
C ASN A 149 -7.55 8.26 -4.56
N VAL A 150 -7.09 7.70 -3.44
CA VAL A 150 -6.44 6.38 -3.42
C VAL A 150 -7.12 5.47 -2.42
N ALA A 151 -7.46 4.27 -2.85
CA ALA A 151 -7.78 3.13 -1.98
C ALA A 151 -6.54 2.23 -1.89
N HIS A 152 -5.83 2.26 -0.76
CA HIS A 152 -4.61 1.49 -0.53
C HIS A 152 -4.88 0.22 0.28
N VAL A 153 -4.42 -0.91 -0.24
CA VAL A 153 -4.49 -2.20 0.44
C VAL A 153 -3.37 -2.31 1.46
N GLN A 154 -3.67 -2.00 2.71
CA GLN A 154 -2.69 -2.06 3.81
C GLN A 154 -2.42 -3.49 4.26
N TYR A 155 -3.48 -4.30 4.41
CA TYR A 155 -3.37 -5.70 4.77
C TYR A 155 -4.29 -6.57 3.92
N ILE A 156 -3.82 -7.77 3.62
CA ILE A 156 -4.55 -8.79 2.89
C ILE A 156 -4.23 -10.16 3.48
N GLY A 157 -5.23 -11.00 3.62
CA GLY A 157 -5.05 -12.35 4.10
C GLY A 157 -6.17 -13.28 3.68
N SER A 158 -5.89 -14.58 3.72
CA SER A 158 -6.88 -15.62 3.42
C SER A 158 -6.47 -16.94 4.03
N THR A 159 -7.45 -17.81 4.20
CA THR A 159 -7.23 -19.22 4.51
C THR A 159 -6.52 -19.94 3.36
N PRO A 160 -5.96 -21.15 3.60
CA PRO A 160 -5.31 -21.94 2.55
C PRO A 160 -6.24 -22.27 1.36
N GLU A 161 -7.54 -22.35 1.57
CA GLU A 161 -8.57 -22.69 0.57
C GLU A 161 -8.87 -21.56 -0.41
N LYS A 162 -8.12 -20.44 -0.38
CA LYS A 162 -8.37 -19.26 -1.22
C LYS A 162 -8.55 -19.56 -2.70
N ASN A 163 -7.79 -20.51 -3.26
CA ASN A 163 -7.87 -20.86 -4.67
C ASN A 163 -9.12 -21.68 -4.99
N THR A 164 -9.51 -22.61 -4.10
CA THR A 164 -10.72 -23.43 -4.24
C THR A 164 -11.97 -22.59 -4.09
N LEU A 165 -11.99 -21.70 -3.11
CA LEU A 165 -13.11 -20.80 -2.86
C LEU A 165 -13.14 -19.60 -3.82
N GLY A 166 -11.99 -19.15 -4.30
CA GLY A 166 -11.87 -17.91 -5.08
C GLY A 166 -11.98 -16.65 -4.20
N SER A 167 -11.69 -16.76 -2.90
CA SER A 167 -12.05 -15.75 -1.90
C SER A 167 -11.36 -14.40 -2.12
N LEU A 168 -10.05 -14.36 -2.43
CA LEU A 168 -9.35 -13.11 -2.71
C LEU A 168 -9.76 -12.51 -4.06
N ASP A 169 -9.94 -13.35 -5.08
CA ASP A 169 -10.37 -12.87 -6.40
C ASP A 169 -11.79 -12.29 -6.33
N PHE A 170 -12.66 -12.91 -5.53
CA PHE A 170 -14.01 -12.41 -5.27
C PHE A 170 -13.97 -11.08 -4.54
N LEU A 171 -13.21 -10.97 -3.45
CA LEU A 171 -13.07 -9.73 -2.68
C LEU A 171 -12.55 -8.60 -3.55
N PHE A 172 -11.40 -8.80 -4.21
CA PHE A 172 -10.77 -7.73 -4.99
C PHE A 172 -11.53 -7.32 -6.23
N HIS A 173 -12.23 -8.26 -6.87
CA HIS A 173 -13.14 -7.90 -7.95
C HIS A 173 -14.24 -6.95 -7.48
N LYS A 174 -14.85 -7.22 -6.32
CA LYS A 174 -15.88 -6.37 -5.71
C LYS A 174 -15.32 -5.02 -5.26
N LEU A 175 -14.17 -5.00 -4.59
CA LEU A 175 -13.51 -3.77 -4.17
C LEU A 175 -13.25 -2.85 -5.37
N ILE A 176 -12.69 -3.38 -6.46
CA ILE A 176 -12.30 -2.59 -7.63
C ILE A 176 -13.51 -2.17 -8.47
N LYS A 177 -14.47 -3.07 -8.71
CA LYS A 177 -15.55 -2.83 -9.68
C LYS A 177 -16.82 -2.23 -9.08
N GLU A 178 -16.99 -2.31 -7.75
CA GLU A 178 -18.22 -1.89 -7.10
C GLU A 178 -17.96 -0.86 -5.99
N ILE A 179 -17.03 -1.13 -5.06
CA ILE A 179 -16.86 -0.31 -3.85
C ILE A 179 -16.00 0.93 -4.13
N TYR A 180 -14.83 0.74 -4.74
CA TYR A 180 -13.85 1.83 -4.97
C TYR A 180 -13.86 2.35 -6.42
N VAL A 181 -14.92 2.09 -7.19
CA VAL A 181 -15.03 2.47 -8.60
C VAL A 181 -14.85 3.98 -8.85
N ASN A 182 -15.17 4.82 -7.86
CA ASN A 182 -15.07 6.28 -7.95
C ASN A 182 -13.72 6.83 -7.45
N HIS A 183 -12.84 5.99 -6.91
CA HIS A 183 -11.47 6.41 -6.58
C HIS A 183 -10.63 6.50 -7.85
N ARG A 184 -9.69 7.44 -7.87
CA ARG A 184 -8.79 7.56 -9.02
C ARG A 184 -7.81 6.40 -9.10
N TYR A 185 -7.29 5.97 -7.95
CA TYR A 185 -6.32 4.89 -7.89
C TYR A 185 -6.74 3.81 -6.91
N PHE A 186 -6.54 2.56 -7.32
CA PHE A 186 -6.59 1.40 -6.44
C PHE A 186 -5.17 0.85 -6.31
N ASP A 187 -4.56 1.03 -5.13
CA ASP A 187 -3.16 0.70 -4.87
C ASP A 187 -3.05 -0.59 -4.04
N PHE A 188 -2.47 -1.62 -4.63
CA PHE A 188 -2.18 -2.89 -3.97
C PHE A 188 -0.91 -2.86 -3.10
N GLY A 189 -0.17 -1.76 -3.08
CA GLY A 189 1.12 -1.68 -2.43
C GLY A 189 2.22 -2.49 -3.14
N ASN A 190 3.34 -2.69 -2.45
CA ASN A 190 4.50 -3.39 -2.99
C ASN A 190 4.34 -4.92 -3.01
N SER A 191 5.22 -5.58 -3.78
CA SER A 191 5.34 -7.05 -3.83
C SER A 191 6.79 -7.49 -3.58
N HIS A 192 7.54 -6.68 -2.82
CA HIS A 192 8.96 -6.94 -2.56
C HIS A 192 9.19 -7.74 -1.29
N GLU A 193 10.29 -8.47 -1.33
CA GLU A 193 10.89 -9.21 -0.21
C GLU A 193 12.34 -8.74 -0.05
N ASN A 194 13.00 -9.11 1.04
CA ASN A 194 14.42 -8.84 1.30
C ASN A 194 14.81 -7.35 1.10
N GLY A 195 14.08 -6.43 1.73
CA GLY A 195 14.41 -5.01 1.67
C GLY A 195 14.28 -4.36 0.30
N GLY A 196 13.43 -4.90 -0.57
CA GLY A 196 13.22 -4.38 -1.93
C GLY A 196 14.04 -5.08 -3.01
N MET A 197 14.95 -5.97 -2.64
CA MET A 197 15.88 -6.62 -3.58
C MET A 197 15.29 -7.80 -4.35
N GLN A 198 14.13 -8.32 -3.92
CA GLN A 198 13.45 -9.43 -4.56
C GLN A 198 11.97 -9.12 -4.77
N ILE A 199 11.41 -9.59 -5.87
CA ILE A 199 9.98 -9.48 -6.18
C ILE A 199 9.33 -10.83 -5.96
N ASN A 200 8.27 -10.86 -5.15
CA ASN A 200 7.39 -12.01 -5.08
C ASN A 200 6.58 -12.10 -6.38
N GLN A 201 7.08 -12.93 -7.31
CA GLN A 201 6.51 -13.06 -8.65
C GLN A 201 5.04 -13.48 -8.62
N GLY A 202 4.67 -14.40 -7.72
CA GLY A 202 3.29 -14.88 -7.61
C GLY A 202 2.33 -13.79 -7.16
N LEU A 203 2.74 -12.97 -6.17
CA LEU A 203 1.95 -11.85 -5.70
C LEU A 203 1.87 -10.74 -6.76
N ASN A 204 2.98 -10.44 -7.43
CA ASN A 204 3.00 -9.43 -8.50
C ASN A 204 2.10 -9.85 -9.67
N TYR A 205 2.22 -11.08 -10.16
CA TYR A 205 1.36 -11.63 -11.20
C TYR A 205 -0.13 -11.59 -10.83
N TRP A 206 -0.45 -11.88 -9.56
CA TRP A 206 -1.83 -11.81 -9.07
C TRP A 206 -2.39 -10.38 -9.14
N LYS A 207 -1.60 -9.37 -8.74
CA LYS A 207 -1.98 -7.95 -8.82
C LYS A 207 -2.13 -7.47 -10.27
N GLU A 208 -1.16 -7.80 -11.13
CA GLU A 208 -1.21 -7.49 -12.57
C GLU A 208 -2.44 -8.12 -13.24
N GLY A 209 -2.85 -9.28 -12.78
CA GLY A 209 -4.06 -9.95 -13.24
C GLY A 209 -5.35 -9.15 -13.02
N PHE A 210 -5.38 -8.21 -12.07
CA PHE A 210 -6.47 -7.24 -11.92
C PHE A 210 -6.33 -6.01 -12.81
N GLY A 211 -5.28 -5.91 -13.60
CA GLY A 211 -5.00 -4.76 -14.46
C GLY A 211 -4.04 -3.75 -13.83
N ALA A 212 -3.43 -4.08 -12.68
CA ALA A 212 -2.45 -3.21 -12.04
C ALA A 212 -1.21 -3.01 -12.92
N ARG A 213 -0.58 -1.85 -12.78
CA ARG A 213 0.69 -1.47 -13.40
C ARG A 213 1.62 -0.91 -12.33
N SER A 214 2.89 -0.87 -12.67
CA SER A 214 3.94 -0.51 -11.74
C SER A 214 4.15 0.99 -11.64
N LEU A 215 4.38 1.48 -10.41
CA LEU A 215 4.90 2.81 -10.11
C LEU A 215 6.07 2.65 -9.14
N THR A 216 7.13 3.45 -9.31
CA THR A 216 8.27 3.44 -8.41
C THR A 216 7.95 4.14 -7.09
N HIS A 217 8.57 3.65 -6.03
CA HIS A 217 8.49 4.20 -4.69
C HIS A 217 9.92 4.35 -4.15
N ASP A 218 10.42 5.57 -4.11
CA ASP A 218 11.81 5.87 -3.84
C ASP A 218 12.08 6.21 -2.37
N PHE A 219 13.28 5.84 -1.94
CA PHE A 219 13.83 6.13 -0.63
C PHE A 219 15.15 6.83 -0.81
N TYR A 220 15.24 8.05 -0.31
CA TYR A 220 16.39 8.92 -0.44
C TYR A 220 17.24 8.96 0.82
N GLU A 221 18.55 9.01 0.64
CA GLU A 221 19.53 9.35 1.66
C GLU A 221 20.15 10.70 1.31
N ILE A 222 20.10 11.64 2.21
CA ILE A 222 20.64 13.00 2.03
C ILE A 222 21.62 13.29 3.14
N GLU A 223 22.87 13.67 2.76
CA GLU A 223 23.84 14.24 3.70
C GLU A 223 23.35 15.61 4.15
N THR A 224 23.15 15.80 5.46
CA THR A 224 22.58 17.06 5.97
C THR A 224 23.45 18.27 5.69
N SER A 225 24.79 18.11 5.63
CA SER A 225 25.76 19.13 5.25
C SER A 225 25.52 19.71 3.84
N ASN A 226 24.79 18.98 2.98
CA ASN A 226 24.42 19.40 1.64
C ASN A 226 23.37 20.52 1.60
N PHE A 227 22.85 20.96 2.78
CA PHE A 227 22.01 22.15 2.84
C PHE A 227 22.70 23.36 2.17
N LYS A 228 24.05 23.45 2.26
CA LYS A 228 24.85 24.52 1.65
C LYS A 228 24.69 24.62 0.14
N LYS A 229 24.40 23.51 -0.55
CA LYS A 229 24.15 23.50 -2.00
C LYS A 229 22.85 24.22 -2.37
N LEU A 230 21.94 24.37 -1.40
CA LEU A 230 20.67 25.06 -1.60
C LEU A 230 20.77 26.57 -1.39
N ASP A 231 21.87 27.08 -0.77
CA ASP A 231 22.07 28.52 -0.53
C ASP A 231 22.09 29.30 -1.86
N SER A 232 22.65 28.74 -2.92
CA SER A 232 22.75 29.40 -4.24
C SER A 232 21.45 29.30 -5.06
N ILE A 233 20.46 28.50 -4.62
CA ILE A 233 19.20 28.31 -5.33
C ILE A 233 18.11 29.22 -4.81
N LEU A 234 18.22 29.60 -3.54
CA LEU A 234 17.23 30.38 -2.79
C LEU A 234 17.56 31.88 -2.73
N THR A 235 18.25 32.38 -3.76
CA THR A 235 18.61 33.80 -3.91
C THR A 235 17.40 34.68 -4.22
#